data_909e73579b96045c7d07f77c38ce6ab6
#
_entry.id   909e73579b96045c7d07f77c38ce6ab6
#
_cell.length_a   1.000
_cell.length_b   1.000
_cell.length_c   1.000
_cell.angle_alpha   90.00
_cell.angle_beta   90.00
_cell.angle_gamma   90.00
#
_symmetry.space_group_name_H-M   'P 1'
#
loop_
_entity.id
_entity.type
_entity.pdbx_description
1 polymer ?
#
loop_
_entity_poly.entity_id
_entity_poly.type
_entity_poly.pdbx_seq_one_letter_code
_entity_poly.pdbx_strand_id
1 'polypeptide(L)'
;MNLKYGVGLLVILIIIIAVFTWGTGSNHVKIEIAGSTSVQPVAEKLAAKYMEEHPNVRIDVMGGGSGLGIRSVSQGIIDIGTSSKELKSDEKQGLNNYTIGKEGIVVAVNLNNPVNNLTKSQLKDIFSGNITNWKEVGGPDAKINLVVREDGSGTRSAFEDLVMNKTKVKSDAIVQTSTESIKVAVKQDPYAIGYISLAHMTPDVKAMVIDGVTPSIATIQDGSYKLQRPFLFLTKGEPEGPVKEFIDWCLGPEGQEIVTDEKIVPVS
;
A
#
# COMPACT_ATOMS: atom_id res chain seq x y z
N MET A 1 67.39 13.74 -24.90
CA MET A 1 65.99 13.21 -24.80
C MET A 1 65.11 14.21 -25.52
N ASN A 2 64.54 13.78 -26.65
CA ASN A 2 63.95 14.70 -27.62
C ASN A 2 62.65 15.39 -27.13
N LEU A 3 62.65 16.70 -27.09
CA LEU A 3 61.53 17.57 -26.66
C LEU A 3 60.19 17.21 -27.35
N LYS A 4 60.22 16.61 -28.54
CA LYS A 4 59.06 16.15 -29.29
C LYS A 4 58.25 15.04 -28.63
N TYR A 5 58.86 14.18 -27.81
CA TYR A 5 58.18 13.10 -27.09
C TYR A 5 57.54 13.57 -25.77
N GLY A 6 58.08 14.64 -25.15
CA GLY A 6 57.52 15.24 -23.96
C GLY A 6 56.19 15.94 -24.18
N VAL A 7 56.01 16.62 -25.32
CA VAL A 7 54.78 17.34 -25.66
C VAL A 7 53.66 16.35 -25.98
N GLY A 8 53.96 15.23 -26.70
CA GLY A 8 52.96 14.19 -27.02
C GLY A 8 52.45 13.47 -25.75
N LEU A 9 53.31 13.18 -24.79
CA LEU A 9 52.90 12.55 -23.53
C LEU A 9 52.05 13.47 -22.67
N LEU A 10 52.33 14.78 -22.64
CA LEU A 10 51.56 15.78 -21.90
C LEU A 10 50.18 15.98 -22.46
N VAL A 11 50.02 15.99 -23.80
CA VAL A 11 48.73 16.10 -24.50
C VAL A 11 47.87 14.84 -24.25
N ILE A 12 48.46 13.65 -24.30
CA ILE A 12 47.74 12.39 -23.99
C ILE A 12 47.27 12.34 -22.52
N LEU A 13 48.11 12.80 -21.58
CA LEU A 13 47.76 12.87 -20.17
C LEU A 13 46.61 13.86 -19.91
N ILE A 14 46.56 15.01 -20.58
CA ILE A 14 45.51 16.00 -20.46
C ILE A 14 44.21 15.47 -21.09
N ILE A 15 44.23 14.72 -22.18
CA ILE A 15 43.07 14.10 -22.80
C ILE A 15 42.51 12.98 -21.87
N ILE A 16 43.36 12.18 -21.26
CA ILE A 16 42.94 11.15 -20.32
C ILE A 16 42.33 11.76 -19.05
N ILE A 17 42.88 12.85 -18.53
CA ILE A 17 42.28 13.58 -17.39
C ILE A 17 40.96 14.23 -17.79
N ALA A 18 40.82 14.81 -18.99
CA ALA A 18 39.58 15.38 -19.47
C ALA A 18 38.48 14.31 -19.65
N VAL A 19 38.84 13.10 -20.10
CA VAL A 19 37.89 11.98 -20.21
C VAL A 19 37.50 11.43 -18.83
N PHE A 20 38.40 11.46 -17.84
CA PHE A 20 38.11 11.03 -16.47
C PHE A 20 37.32 12.06 -15.66
N THR A 21 37.37 13.34 -15.98
CA THR A 21 36.58 14.39 -15.31
C THR A 21 35.17 14.58 -15.89
N TRP A 22 34.88 13.97 -17.07
CA TRP A 22 33.54 13.82 -17.60
C TRP A 22 32.86 12.52 -17.22
N GLY A 23 33.36 11.84 -16.22
CA GLY A 23 32.70 10.74 -15.52
C GLY A 23 31.56 11.30 -14.66
N THR A 24 30.43 11.55 -15.30
CA THR A 24 29.04 11.53 -14.85
C THR A 24 28.88 11.31 -13.34
N GLY A 25 29.01 12.33 -12.54
CA GLY A 25 28.18 12.45 -11.36
C GLY A 25 26.76 12.71 -11.81
N SER A 26 26.00 11.68 -12.21
CA SER A 26 24.58 11.81 -12.34
C SER A 26 24.07 12.09 -10.92
N ASN A 27 23.84 13.35 -10.60
CA ASN A 27 23.12 13.75 -9.41
C ASN A 27 21.69 13.19 -9.57
N HIS A 28 21.52 11.89 -9.25
CA HIS A 28 20.18 11.31 -9.15
C HIS A 28 19.47 11.98 -7.99
N VAL A 29 18.35 12.59 -8.29
CA VAL A 29 17.42 13.03 -7.26
C VAL A 29 16.81 11.77 -6.65
N LYS A 30 16.93 11.61 -5.34
CA LYS A 30 16.34 10.48 -4.62
C LYS A 30 15.03 10.91 -3.97
N ILE A 31 14.00 10.08 -4.11
CA ILE A 31 12.72 10.19 -3.41
C ILE A 31 12.52 8.93 -2.57
N GLU A 32 12.27 9.09 -1.28
CA GLU A 32 12.03 8.00 -0.35
C GLU A 32 10.56 7.93 0.03
N ILE A 33 9.93 6.77 -0.25
CA ILE A 33 8.52 6.50 0.02
C ILE A 33 8.42 5.35 1.00
N ALA A 34 7.66 5.50 2.09
CA ALA A 34 7.43 4.37 3.00
C ALA A 34 6.04 4.40 3.64
N GLY A 35 5.55 3.24 4.06
CA GLY A 35 4.34 3.14 4.88
C GLY A 35 3.45 1.94 4.56
N SER A 36 2.23 2.17 4.13
CA SER A 36 1.20 1.14 3.97
C SER A 36 1.62 0.02 3.03
N THR A 37 1.64 -1.22 3.54
CA THR A 37 1.88 -2.42 2.71
C THR A 37 0.73 -2.72 1.73
N SER A 38 -0.44 -2.09 1.89
CA SER A 38 -1.53 -2.17 0.91
C SER A 38 -1.33 -1.19 -0.25
N VAL A 39 -0.69 -0.04 0.01
CA VAL A 39 -0.37 0.97 -1.02
C VAL A 39 0.92 0.60 -1.75
N GLN A 40 1.81 -0.14 -1.11
CA GLN A 40 3.16 -0.43 -1.62
C GLN A 40 3.17 -0.91 -3.08
N PRO A 41 2.38 -1.92 -3.52
CA PRO A 41 2.46 -2.41 -4.90
C PRO A 41 2.11 -1.35 -5.95
N VAL A 42 1.07 -0.55 -5.73
CA VAL A 42 0.73 0.53 -6.66
C VAL A 42 1.78 1.64 -6.63
N ALA A 43 2.32 1.98 -5.45
CA ALA A 43 3.40 2.96 -5.34
C ALA A 43 4.68 2.51 -6.05
N GLU A 44 5.03 1.21 -5.98
CA GLU A 44 6.16 0.62 -6.71
C GLU A 44 5.96 0.70 -8.22
N LYS A 45 4.75 0.44 -8.74
CA LYS A 45 4.45 0.55 -10.18
C LYS A 45 4.46 1.98 -10.67
N LEU A 46 3.87 2.91 -9.91
CA LEU A 46 3.94 4.34 -10.19
C LEU A 46 5.39 4.83 -10.21
N ALA A 47 6.19 4.45 -9.22
CA ALA A 47 7.60 4.80 -9.14
C ALA A 47 8.42 4.21 -10.30
N ALA A 48 8.19 2.93 -10.64
CA ALA A 48 8.90 2.28 -11.75
C ALA A 48 8.61 2.98 -13.08
N LYS A 49 7.33 3.27 -13.37
CA LYS A 49 6.94 3.94 -14.60
C LYS A 49 7.46 5.37 -14.67
N TYR A 50 7.39 6.12 -13.58
CA TYR A 50 7.94 7.47 -13.49
C TYR A 50 9.46 7.49 -13.73
N MET A 51 10.21 6.55 -13.15
CA MET A 51 11.66 6.42 -13.34
C MET A 51 12.06 6.06 -14.79
N GLU A 52 11.22 5.32 -15.53
CA GLU A 52 11.43 5.07 -16.97
C GLU A 52 11.42 6.37 -17.77
N GLU A 53 10.55 7.30 -17.42
CA GLU A 53 10.38 8.60 -18.10
C GLU A 53 11.34 9.68 -17.55
N HIS A 54 11.83 9.50 -16.31
CA HIS A 54 12.72 10.44 -15.62
C HIS A 54 13.99 9.73 -15.11
N PRO A 55 14.94 9.38 -16.01
CA PRO A 55 16.10 8.54 -15.68
C PRO A 55 17.09 9.17 -14.68
N ASN A 56 16.97 10.46 -14.39
CA ASN A 56 17.71 11.17 -13.36
C ASN A 56 17.06 11.13 -11.96
N VAL A 57 15.87 10.53 -11.84
CA VAL A 57 15.15 10.35 -10.56
C VAL A 57 15.26 8.91 -10.12
N ARG A 58 15.54 8.70 -8.84
CA ARG A 58 15.48 7.40 -8.18
C ARG A 58 14.42 7.43 -7.09
N ILE A 59 13.48 6.50 -7.12
CA ILE A 59 12.42 6.37 -6.12
C ILE A 59 12.55 5.02 -5.44
N ASP A 60 12.73 5.04 -4.12
CA ASP A 60 12.78 3.83 -3.29
C ASP A 60 11.47 3.72 -2.50
N VAL A 61 10.76 2.58 -2.62
CA VAL A 61 9.47 2.34 -1.97
C VAL A 61 9.59 1.23 -0.94
N MET A 62 9.16 1.48 0.30
CA MET A 62 9.24 0.55 1.41
C MET A 62 7.87 0.36 2.10
N GLY A 63 7.57 -0.88 2.53
CA GLY A 63 6.46 -1.18 3.40
C GLY A 63 6.75 -0.80 4.86
N GLY A 64 5.83 -1.20 5.78
CA GLY A 64 6.02 -1.02 7.22
C GLY A 64 4.75 -0.56 7.96
N GLY A 65 3.63 -0.43 7.23
CA GLY A 65 2.34 0.00 7.76
C GLY A 65 2.14 1.51 7.74
N SER A 66 0.88 1.95 7.66
CA SER A 66 0.51 3.37 7.57
C SER A 66 1.04 4.20 8.73
N GLY A 67 1.06 3.64 9.94
CA GLY A 67 1.59 4.34 11.11
C GLY A 67 3.08 4.66 11.00
N LEU A 68 3.89 3.78 10.36
CA LEU A 68 5.29 4.08 10.07
C LEU A 68 5.38 5.22 9.05
N GLY A 69 4.65 5.15 7.94
CA GLY A 69 4.64 6.20 6.92
C GLY A 69 4.28 7.56 7.48
N ILE A 70 3.18 7.64 8.27
CA ILE A 70 2.73 8.87 8.90
C ILE A 70 3.82 9.45 9.83
N ARG A 71 4.42 8.63 10.70
CA ARG A 71 5.47 9.11 11.62
C ARG A 71 6.74 9.54 10.90
N SER A 72 7.22 8.74 9.94
CA SER A 72 8.48 9.02 9.24
C SER A 72 8.39 10.30 8.40
N VAL A 73 7.26 10.52 7.69
CA VAL A 73 7.08 11.75 6.92
C VAL A 73 6.88 12.96 7.82
N SER A 74 6.15 12.84 8.94
CA SER A 74 5.98 13.97 9.89
C SER A 74 7.31 14.42 10.51
N GLN A 75 8.23 13.49 10.71
CA GLN A 75 9.59 13.76 11.20
C GLN A 75 10.53 14.26 10.08
N GLY A 76 10.14 14.17 8.81
CA GLY A 76 11.00 14.51 7.67
C GLY A 76 12.13 13.51 7.43
N ILE A 77 11.93 12.25 7.83
CA ILE A 77 12.87 11.14 7.59
C ILE A 77 12.74 10.61 6.16
N ILE A 78 11.52 10.68 5.60
CA ILE A 78 11.20 10.29 4.23
C ILE A 78 10.44 11.43 3.55
N ASP A 79 10.41 11.43 2.22
CA ASP A 79 9.76 12.47 1.43
C ASP A 79 8.26 12.25 1.32
N ILE A 80 7.82 11.00 1.11
CA ILE A 80 6.40 10.65 0.95
C ILE A 80 6.04 9.50 1.90
N GLY A 81 5.11 9.76 2.81
CA GLY A 81 4.46 8.72 3.60
C GLY A 81 3.29 8.09 2.84
N THR A 82 3.02 6.78 3.03
CA THR A 82 1.82 6.16 2.46
C THR A 82 0.85 5.69 3.53
N SER A 83 -0.44 5.93 3.31
CA SER A 83 -1.50 5.50 4.22
C SER A 83 -2.67 4.86 3.46
N SER A 84 -3.24 3.82 4.06
CA SER A 84 -4.46 3.14 3.60
C SER A 84 -5.60 3.29 4.61
N LYS A 85 -5.65 4.43 5.27
CA LYS A 85 -6.73 4.87 6.16
C LYS A 85 -6.85 6.39 6.13
N GLU A 86 -7.99 6.91 6.55
CA GLU A 86 -8.11 8.31 6.89
C GLU A 86 -7.18 8.70 8.03
N LEU A 87 -6.58 9.89 7.94
CA LEU A 87 -5.77 10.43 9.02
C LEU A 87 -6.67 10.94 10.15
N LYS A 88 -6.33 10.61 11.38
CA LYS A 88 -6.94 11.21 12.57
C LYS A 88 -6.53 12.67 12.71
N SER A 89 -7.28 13.44 13.50
CA SER A 89 -7.02 14.87 13.65
C SER A 89 -5.62 15.21 14.18
N ASP A 90 -5.09 14.37 15.07
CA ASP A 90 -3.73 14.48 15.61
C ASP A 90 -2.65 14.08 14.59
N GLU A 91 -2.96 13.15 13.67
CA GLU A 91 -2.07 12.72 12.60
C GLU A 91 -1.98 13.73 11.44
N LYS A 92 -2.98 14.61 11.29
CA LYS A 92 -3.03 15.61 10.19
C LYS A 92 -2.12 16.82 10.41
N GLN A 93 -1.59 17.00 11.61
CA GLN A 93 -0.83 18.22 11.94
C GLN A 93 0.47 18.30 11.12
N GLY A 94 0.57 19.36 10.30
CA GLY A 94 1.74 19.62 9.46
C GLY A 94 1.91 18.66 8.28
N LEU A 95 0.90 17.83 7.99
CA LEU A 95 0.89 16.93 6.85
C LEU A 95 -0.15 17.37 5.81
N ASN A 96 0.26 17.35 4.55
CA ASN A 96 -0.65 17.36 3.41
C ASN A 96 -0.92 15.93 2.96
N ASN A 97 -2.14 15.68 2.50
CA ASN A 97 -2.55 14.37 2.01
C ASN A 97 -3.10 14.48 0.58
N TYR A 98 -2.64 13.57 -0.26
CA TYR A 98 -3.01 13.43 -1.66
C TYR A 98 -3.68 12.07 -1.81
N THR A 99 -4.97 12.06 -2.13
CA THR A 99 -5.69 10.82 -2.42
C THR A 99 -5.28 10.34 -3.81
N ILE A 100 -4.62 9.18 -3.89
CA ILE A 100 -4.23 8.58 -5.17
C ILE A 100 -5.30 7.64 -5.73
N GLY A 101 -6.27 7.23 -4.91
CA GLY A 101 -7.42 6.42 -5.31
C GLY A 101 -8.25 5.96 -4.11
N LYS A 102 -9.38 5.29 -4.40
CA LYS A 102 -10.22 4.60 -3.41
C LYS A 102 -10.12 3.09 -3.58
N GLU A 103 -10.12 2.38 -2.46
CA GLU A 103 -9.85 0.94 -2.43
C GLU A 103 -10.81 0.22 -1.48
N GLY A 104 -11.09 -1.06 -1.76
CA GLY A 104 -11.93 -1.92 -0.94
C GLY A 104 -11.14 -2.80 0.02
N ILE A 105 -11.55 -2.84 1.30
CA ILE A 105 -11.10 -3.86 2.23
C ILE A 105 -11.90 -5.12 1.96
N VAL A 106 -11.23 -6.17 1.48
CA VAL A 106 -11.84 -7.46 1.19
C VAL A 106 -11.66 -8.39 2.38
N VAL A 107 -12.75 -8.97 2.87
CA VAL A 107 -12.69 -10.09 3.79
C VAL A 107 -12.35 -11.34 3.01
N ALA A 108 -11.23 -11.95 3.33
CA ALA A 108 -10.69 -13.10 2.62
C ALA A 108 -10.81 -14.38 3.46
N VAL A 109 -11.19 -15.47 2.81
CA VAL A 109 -11.22 -16.82 3.38
C VAL A 109 -10.54 -17.80 2.43
N ASN A 110 -10.25 -19.00 2.92
CA ASN A 110 -9.72 -20.07 2.09
C ASN A 110 -10.72 -20.45 0.99
N LEU A 111 -10.23 -20.89 -0.17
CA LEU A 111 -11.05 -21.34 -1.30
C LEU A 111 -12.04 -22.47 -0.92
N ASN A 112 -11.64 -23.34 0.00
CA ASN A 112 -12.45 -24.49 0.44
C ASN A 112 -13.52 -24.10 1.49
N ASN A 113 -13.56 -22.87 1.95
CA ASN A 113 -14.60 -22.43 2.89
C ASN A 113 -15.94 -22.32 2.14
N PRO A 114 -17.03 -23.01 2.57
CA PRO A 114 -18.30 -23.02 1.84
C PRO A 114 -19.13 -21.75 2.06
N VAL A 115 -18.82 -20.96 3.09
CA VAL A 115 -19.54 -19.69 3.36
C VAL A 115 -19.18 -18.66 2.30
N ASN A 116 -20.19 -18.01 1.71
CA ASN A 116 -20.00 -17.06 0.62
C ASN A 116 -20.40 -15.63 0.99
N ASN A 117 -21.27 -15.46 1.97
CA ASN A 117 -21.78 -14.15 2.37
C ASN A 117 -21.83 -14.05 3.89
N LEU A 118 -21.43 -12.90 4.38
CA LEU A 118 -21.55 -12.50 5.80
C LEU A 118 -22.14 -11.11 5.88
N THR A 119 -22.94 -10.87 6.91
CA THR A 119 -23.33 -9.49 7.22
C THR A 119 -22.22 -8.77 7.95
N LYS A 120 -22.21 -7.44 7.88
CA LYS A 120 -21.28 -6.61 8.66
C LYS A 120 -21.39 -6.87 10.17
N SER A 121 -22.62 -7.18 10.66
CA SER A 121 -22.82 -7.59 12.07
C SER A 121 -22.11 -8.90 12.38
N GLN A 122 -22.29 -9.93 11.53
CA GLN A 122 -21.59 -11.22 11.70
C GLN A 122 -20.07 -11.06 11.66
N LEU A 123 -19.54 -10.19 10.78
CA LEU A 123 -18.09 -9.87 10.78
C LEU A 123 -17.65 -9.30 12.13
N LYS A 124 -18.39 -8.33 12.67
CA LYS A 124 -18.10 -7.78 13.99
C LYS A 124 -18.11 -8.86 15.06
N ASP A 125 -19.12 -9.73 15.05
CA ASP A 125 -19.26 -10.80 16.05
C ASP A 125 -18.16 -11.87 15.91
N ILE A 126 -17.74 -12.19 14.69
CA ILE A 126 -16.61 -13.08 14.42
C ILE A 126 -15.31 -12.47 14.97
N PHE A 127 -15.00 -11.24 14.58
CA PHE A 127 -13.73 -10.62 14.96
C PHE A 127 -13.66 -10.20 16.43
N SER A 128 -14.81 -10.00 17.10
CA SER A 128 -14.87 -9.80 18.56
C SER A 128 -14.85 -11.11 19.36
N GLY A 129 -15.09 -12.26 18.70
CA GLY A 129 -15.13 -13.58 19.33
C GLY A 129 -16.47 -13.96 19.91
N ASN A 130 -17.57 -13.27 19.56
CA ASN A 130 -18.94 -13.67 19.90
C ASN A 130 -19.38 -14.87 19.04
N ILE A 131 -18.96 -14.92 17.77
CA ILE A 131 -19.08 -16.07 16.87
C ILE A 131 -17.69 -16.70 16.73
N THR A 132 -17.56 -17.96 17.08
CA THR A 132 -16.27 -18.66 17.13
C THR A 132 -16.20 -19.93 16.27
N ASN A 133 -17.33 -20.34 15.73
CA ASN A 133 -17.45 -21.54 14.93
C ASN A 133 -18.16 -21.24 13.61
N TRP A 134 -17.63 -21.75 12.51
CA TRP A 134 -18.19 -21.53 11.16
C TRP A 134 -19.65 -22.00 11.04
N LYS A 135 -20.07 -23.04 11.82
CA LYS A 135 -21.47 -23.50 11.79
C LYS A 135 -22.49 -22.43 12.20
N GLU A 136 -22.10 -21.47 13.01
CA GLU A 136 -22.94 -20.36 13.45
C GLU A 136 -23.32 -19.39 12.30
N VAL A 137 -22.56 -19.47 11.19
CA VAL A 137 -22.79 -18.68 9.97
C VAL A 137 -23.03 -19.56 8.74
N GLY A 138 -23.44 -20.81 8.93
CA GLY A 138 -23.81 -21.73 7.84
C GLY A 138 -22.64 -22.51 7.21
N GLY A 139 -21.50 -22.52 7.88
CA GLY A 139 -20.31 -23.29 7.49
C GLY A 139 -20.18 -24.63 8.22
N PRO A 140 -19.01 -25.27 8.14
CA PRO A 140 -18.72 -26.53 8.80
C PRO A 140 -18.63 -26.38 10.34
N ASP A 141 -18.76 -27.45 11.10
CA ASP A 141 -18.49 -27.45 12.53
C ASP A 141 -16.97 -27.40 12.76
N ALA A 142 -16.43 -26.19 12.68
CA ALA A 142 -15.01 -25.93 12.83
C ALA A 142 -14.78 -24.54 13.45
N LYS A 143 -13.74 -24.43 14.29
CA LYS A 143 -13.33 -23.17 14.91
C LYS A 143 -12.91 -22.16 13.83
N ILE A 144 -13.32 -20.91 13.98
CA ILE A 144 -12.84 -19.81 13.14
C ILE A 144 -11.46 -19.36 13.64
N ASN A 145 -10.46 -19.36 12.74
CA ASN A 145 -9.12 -18.85 13.01
C ASN A 145 -8.99 -17.43 12.47
N LEU A 146 -8.92 -16.45 13.38
CA LEU A 146 -8.81 -15.04 13.02
C LEU A 146 -7.38 -14.69 12.63
N VAL A 147 -7.20 -14.06 11.48
CA VAL A 147 -5.92 -13.53 11.01
C VAL A 147 -6.06 -12.02 10.83
N VAL A 148 -5.31 -11.26 11.61
CA VAL A 148 -5.41 -9.80 11.67
C VAL A 148 -4.07 -9.14 11.45
N ARG A 149 -4.09 -7.85 11.15
CA ARG A 149 -2.89 -7.05 11.01
C ARG A 149 -2.41 -6.55 12.37
N GLU A 150 -1.13 -6.21 12.43
CA GLU A 150 -0.47 -5.58 13.57
C GLU A 150 -1.02 -4.18 13.88
N ASP A 151 -0.72 -3.68 15.07
CA ASP A 151 -0.97 -2.28 15.42
C ASP A 151 -0.14 -1.36 14.50
N GLY A 152 -0.74 -0.24 14.07
CA GLY A 152 -0.12 0.65 13.08
C GLY A 152 -0.44 0.32 11.63
N SER A 153 -1.09 -0.82 11.34
CA SER A 153 -1.65 -1.11 10.03
C SER A 153 -2.83 -0.19 9.72
N GLY A 154 -2.76 0.52 8.57
CA GLY A 154 -3.88 1.30 8.08
C GLY A 154 -5.09 0.43 7.72
N THR A 155 -4.85 -0.79 7.20
CA THR A 155 -5.92 -1.74 6.89
C THR A 155 -6.66 -2.17 8.14
N ARG A 156 -5.93 -2.46 9.24
CA ARG A 156 -6.54 -2.77 10.53
C ARG A 156 -7.33 -1.60 11.06
N SER A 157 -6.75 -0.41 11.10
CA SER A 157 -7.47 0.79 11.54
C SER A 157 -8.76 1.02 10.76
N ALA A 158 -8.71 0.98 9.43
CA ALA A 158 -9.90 1.19 8.61
C ALA A 158 -10.94 0.07 8.81
N PHE A 159 -10.52 -1.20 8.95
CA PHE A 159 -11.43 -2.30 9.26
C PHE A 159 -12.08 -2.12 10.63
N GLU A 160 -11.31 -1.75 11.65
CA GLU A 160 -11.84 -1.49 13.00
C GLU A 160 -12.84 -0.32 13.00
N ASP A 161 -12.57 0.75 12.27
CA ASP A 161 -13.47 1.90 12.15
C ASP A 161 -14.77 1.52 11.40
N LEU A 162 -14.66 0.79 10.30
CA LEU A 162 -15.78 0.45 9.43
C LEU A 162 -16.66 -0.70 9.96
N VAL A 163 -16.06 -1.69 10.64
CA VAL A 163 -16.72 -2.93 11.05
C VAL A 163 -16.89 -3.01 12.57
N MET A 164 -15.81 -2.77 13.33
CA MET A 164 -15.80 -3.08 14.76
C MET A 164 -16.49 -2.03 15.62
N ASN A 165 -16.64 -0.78 15.13
CA ASN A 165 -17.29 0.30 15.87
C ASN A 165 -16.80 0.38 17.32
N LYS A 166 -15.48 0.52 17.53
CA LYS A 166 -14.77 0.55 18.83
C LYS A 166 -14.79 -0.76 19.62
N THR A 167 -15.43 -1.83 19.15
CA THR A 167 -15.31 -3.15 19.75
C THR A 167 -13.91 -3.69 19.49
N LYS A 168 -13.27 -4.26 20.51
CA LYS A 168 -11.91 -4.81 20.33
C LYS A 168 -11.95 -6.13 19.55
N VAL A 169 -10.94 -6.33 18.74
CA VAL A 169 -10.66 -7.64 18.14
C VAL A 169 -10.25 -8.62 19.24
N LYS A 170 -10.66 -9.86 19.09
CA LYS A 170 -10.32 -10.96 20.02
C LYS A 170 -8.80 -11.11 20.16
N SER A 171 -8.31 -11.26 21.38
CA SER A 171 -6.88 -11.20 21.72
C SER A 171 -6.05 -12.39 21.24
N ASP A 172 -6.67 -13.53 20.93
CA ASP A 172 -6.00 -14.74 20.45
C ASP A 172 -5.94 -14.82 18.89
N ALA A 173 -6.27 -13.72 18.19
CA ALA A 173 -6.13 -13.63 16.76
C ALA A 173 -4.65 -13.70 16.34
N ILE A 174 -4.37 -14.40 15.23
CA ILE A 174 -3.04 -14.49 14.62
C ILE A 174 -2.69 -13.13 13.99
N VAL A 175 -1.61 -12.51 14.47
CA VAL A 175 -1.19 -11.19 13.98
C VAL A 175 -0.18 -11.34 12.86
N GLN A 176 -0.38 -10.62 11.76
CA GLN A 176 0.49 -10.58 10.59
C GLN A 176 0.97 -9.14 10.30
N THR A 177 2.19 -9.01 9.79
CA THR A 177 2.88 -7.72 9.60
C THR A 177 2.71 -7.10 8.21
N SER A 178 2.03 -7.78 7.28
CA SER A 178 1.78 -7.26 5.93
C SER A 178 0.44 -7.74 5.37
N THR A 179 -0.05 -7.07 4.32
CA THR A 179 -1.25 -7.52 3.59
C THR A 179 -1.01 -8.88 2.95
N GLU A 180 0.18 -9.11 2.39
CA GLU A 180 0.54 -10.36 1.74
C GLU A 180 0.59 -11.52 2.75
N SER A 181 1.13 -11.32 3.96
CA SER A 181 1.17 -12.38 4.96
C SER A 181 -0.22 -12.79 5.50
N ILE A 182 -1.21 -11.88 5.53
CA ILE A 182 -2.63 -12.25 5.76
C ILE A 182 -3.10 -13.21 4.67
N LYS A 183 -2.89 -12.84 3.40
CA LYS A 183 -3.32 -13.67 2.25
C LYS A 183 -2.72 -15.08 2.31
N VAL A 184 -1.41 -15.17 2.58
CA VAL A 184 -0.71 -16.45 2.73
C VAL A 184 -1.30 -17.28 3.88
N ALA A 185 -1.55 -16.69 5.05
CA ALA A 185 -2.12 -17.39 6.19
C ALA A 185 -3.53 -17.91 5.90
N VAL A 186 -4.38 -17.09 5.25
CA VAL A 186 -5.73 -17.49 4.85
C VAL A 186 -5.71 -18.60 3.79
N LYS A 187 -4.77 -18.55 2.84
CA LYS A 187 -4.59 -19.59 1.84
C LYS A 187 -4.24 -20.94 2.45
N GLN A 188 -3.42 -20.95 3.50
CA GLN A 188 -2.91 -22.16 4.13
C GLN A 188 -3.87 -22.82 5.11
N ASP A 189 -4.84 -22.08 5.67
CA ASP A 189 -5.76 -22.55 6.69
C ASP A 189 -7.21 -22.55 6.16
N PRO A 190 -7.86 -23.73 6.00
CA PRO A 190 -9.24 -23.84 5.51
C PRO A 190 -10.28 -23.10 6.40
N TYR A 191 -9.94 -22.84 7.64
CA TYR A 191 -10.86 -22.23 8.63
C TYR A 191 -10.47 -20.79 8.98
N ALA A 192 -9.45 -20.25 8.32
CA ALA A 192 -9.03 -18.87 8.53
C ALA A 192 -9.98 -17.85 7.89
N ILE A 193 -10.09 -16.71 8.56
CA ILE A 193 -10.69 -15.49 8.04
C ILE A 193 -9.75 -14.32 8.34
N GLY A 194 -9.54 -13.48 7.34
CA GLY A 194 -8.74 -12.27 7.45
C GLY A 194 -9.26 -11.15 6.57
N TYR A 195 -8.56 -10.04 6.50
CA TYR A 195 -8.91 -8.93 5.62
C TYR A 195 -7.67 -8.40 4.91
N ILE A 196 -7.83 -8.14 3.63
CA ILE A 196 -6.77 -7.66 2.72
C ILE A 196 -7.28 -6.51 1.84
N SER A 197 -6.42 -5.96 1.04
CA SER A 197 -6.75 -5.01 -0.01
C SER A 197 -7.31 -5.72 -1.25
N LEU A 198 -8.27 -5.13 -1.95
CA LEU A 198 -8.77 -5.64 -3.23
C LEU A 198 -7.64 -5.76 -4.27
N ALA A 199 -6.70 -4.82 -4.27
CA ALA A 199 -5.51 -4.86 -5.12
C ALA A 199 -4.63 -6.10 -4.88
N HIS A 200 -4.68 -6.70 -3.67
CA HIS A 200 -3.93 -7.92 -3.33
C HIS A 200 -4.71 -9.21 -3.59
N MET A 201 -5.95 -9.12 -4.06
CA MET A 201 -6.75 -10.32 -4.35
C MET A 201 -6.17 -11.10 -5.52
N THR A 202 -5.94 -12.38 -5.27
CA THR A 202 -5.48 -13.36 -6.25
C THR A 202 -6.43 -14.56 -6.26
N PRO A 203 -6.42 -15.42 -7.29
CA PRO A 203 -7.33 -16.58 -7.39
C PRO A 203 -7.17 -17.65 -6.31
N ASP A 204 -6.16 -17.57 -5.45
CA ASP A 204 -5.82 -18.55 -4.42
C ASP A 204 -6.47 -18.28 -3.05
N VAL A 205 -7.23 -17.20 -2.94
CA VAL A 205 -8.11 -16.91 -1.80
C VAL A 205 -9.48 -16.45 -2.29
N LYS A 206 -10.50 -16.64 -1.45
CA LYS A 206 -11.88 -16.27 -1.78
C LYS A 206 -12.28 -14.97 -1.09
N ALA A 207 -12.82 -14.03 -1.87
CA ALA A 207 -13.46 -12.84 -1.35
C ALA A 207 -14.87 -13.14 -0.82
N MET A 208 -15.17 -12.70 0.39
CA MET A 208 -16.51 -12.78 0.95
C MET A 208 -17.40 -11.68 0.39
N VAL A 209 -18.63 -12.04 0.07
CA VAL A 209 -19.72 -11.09 -0.15
C VAL A 209 -20.10 -10.51 1.22
N ILE A 210 -20.27 -9.19 1.30
CA ILE A 210 -20.64 -8.52 2.56
C ILE A 210 -21.97 -7.78 2.37
N ASP A 211 -22.95 -8.08 3.23
CA ASP A 211 -24.31 -7.56 3.14
C ASP A 211 -24.92 -7.73 1.73
N GLY A 212 -24.60 -8.84 1.06
CA GLY A 212 -25.06 -9.13 -0.31
C GLY A 212 -24.29 -8.41 -1.42
N VAL A 213 -23.22 -7.63 -1.10
CA VAL A 213 -22.43 -6.90 -2.09
C VAL A 213 -21.06 -7.56 -2.27
N THR A 214 -20.73 -7.90 -3.51
CA THR A 214 -19.41 -8.42 -3.89
C THR A 214 -18.39 -7.27 -3.98
N PRO A 215 -17.20 -7.38 -3.35
CA PRO A 215 -16.16 -6.37 -3.51
C PRO A 215 -15.64 -6.36 -4.97
N SER A 216 -15.72 -5.19 -5.60
CA SER A 216 -15.22 -4.95 -6.96
C SER A 216 -14.96 -3.47 -7.18
N ILE A 217 -14.22 -3.11 -8.23
CA ILE A 217 -14.02 -1.71 -8.62
C ILE A 217 -15.38 -1.01 -8.78
N ALA A 218 -16.34 -1.62 -9.50
CA ALA A 218 -17.64 -1.05 -9.74
C ALA A 218 -18.42 -0.78 -8.45
N THR A 219 -18.46 -1.74 -7.50
CA THR A 219 -19.19 -1.60 -6.25
C THR A 219 -18.51 -0.67 -5.24
N ILE A 220 -17.21 -0.43 -5.38
CA ILE A 220 -16.47 0.61 -4.62
C ILE A 220 -16.78 1.97 -5.23
N GLN A 221 -16.76 2.08 -6.56
CA GLN A 221 -16.99 3.33 -7.28
C GLN A 221 -18.40 3.87 -7.07
N ASP A 222 -19.42 3.02 -7.15
CA ASP A 222 -20.82 3.40 -6.93
C ASP A 222 -21.20 3.53 -5.43
N GLY A 223 -20.25 3.15 -4.54
CA GLY A 223 -20.42 3.24 -3.08
C GLY A 223 -21.35 2.18 -2.48
N SER A 224 -21.77 1.15 -3.22
CA SER A 224 -22.57 0.02 -2.69
C SER A 224 -21.73 -0.85 -1.74
N TYR A 225 -20.45 -1.11 -2.05
CA TYR A 225 -19.55 -1.79 -1.14
C TYR A 225 -19.05 -0.83 -0.05
N LYS A 226 -19.45 -1.06 1.19
CA LYS A 226 -19.23 -0.12 2.31
C LYS A 226 -17.86 -0.22 2.98
N LEU A 227 -17.10 -1.29 2.76
CA LEU A 227 -15.76 -1.45 3.34
C LEU A 227 -14.71 -0.83 2.40
N GLN A 228 -14.77 0.49 2.21
CA GLN A 228 -13.88 1.24 1.35
C GLN A 228 -13.10 2.30 2.11
N ARG A 229 -11.95 2.69 1.58
CA ARG A 229 -11.01 3.62 2.20
C ARG A 229 -10.16 4.34 1.15
N PRO A 230 -9.55 5.49 1.47
CA PRO A 230 -8.58 6.12 0.57
C PRO A 230 -7.22 5.39 0.62
N PHE A 231 -6.50 5.50 -0.49
CA PHE A 231 -5.06 5.37 -0.55
C PHE A 231 -4.45 6.76 -0.65
N LEU A 232 -3.54 7.07 0.27
CA LEU A 232 -2.99 8.42 0.44
C LEU A 232 -1.48 8.42 0.26
N PHE A 233 -0.98 9.43 -0.43
CA PHE A 233 0.37 9.94 -0.28
C PHE A 233 0.34 11.12 0.69
N LEU A 234 1.36 11.21 1.53
CA LEU A 234 1.48 12.21 2.58
C LEU A 234 2.81 12.91 2.46
N THR A 235 2.82 14.24 2.62
CA THR A 235 4.04 15.04 2.67
C THR A 235 4.06 15.91 3.91
N LYS A 236 5.25 16.27 4.38
CA LYS A 236 5.42 17.28 5.44
C LYS A 236 5.34 18.66 4.83
N GLY A 237 4.20 19.34 4.99
CA GLY A 237 3.91 20.60 4.31
C GLY A 237 3.71 20.43 2.81
N GLU A 238 3.73 21.55 2.06
CA GLU A 238 3.60 21.53 0.61
C GLU A 238 4.86 20.91 -0.03
N PRO A 239 4.72 19.95 -0.94
CA PRO A 239 5.86 19.39 -1.65
C PRO A 239 6.37 20.36 -2.72
N GLU A 240 7.67 20.31 -2.95
CA GLU A 240 8.35 21.12 -3.96
C GLU A 240 9.22 20.24 -4.86
N GLY A 241 9.61 20.78 -6.02
CA GLY A 241 10.53 20.13 -6.96
C GLY A 241 10.11 18.70 -7.33
N PRO A 242 11.05 17.75 -7.36
CA PRO A 242 10.80 16.38 -7.86
C PRO A 242 9.72 15.60 -7.08
N VAL A 243 9.54 15.88 -5.78
CA VAL A 243 8.48 15.24 -4.98
C VAL A 243 7.10 15.71 -5.46
N LYS A 244 6.96 17.02 -5.68
CA LYS A 244 5.73 17.59 -6.24
C LYS A 244 5.45 17.06 -7.65
N GLU A 245 6.46 17.07 -8.52
CA GLU A 245 6.35 16.59 -9.88
C GLU A 245 5.89 15.12 -9.94
N PHE A 246 6.45 14.27 -9.08
CA PHE A 246 6.04 12.87 -8.98
C PHE A 246 4.59 12.72 -8.50
N ILE A 247 4.17 13.47 -7.45
CA ILE A 247 2.79 13.42 -6.95
C ILE A 247 1.82 13.92 -8.02
N ASP A 248 2.11 15.03 -8.67
CA ASP A 248 1.28 15.59 -9.75
C ASP A 248 1.13 14.59 -10.91
N TRP A 249 2.23 13.93 -11.30
CA TRP A 249 2.21 12.89 -12.32
C TRP A 249 1.36 11.67 -11.89
N CYS A 250 1.48 11.22 -10.63
CA CYS A 250 0.64 10.13 -10.10
C CYS A 250 -0.87 10.47 -10.14
N LEU A 251 -1.23 11.74 -9.97
CA LEU A 251 -2.62 12.23 -10.03
C LEU A 251 -3.06 12.56 -11.46
N GLY A 252 -2.13 12.60 -12.41
CA GLY A 252 -2.39 12.80 -13.83
C GLY A 252 -2.87 11.52 -14.54
N PRO A 253 -3.24 11.62 -15.83
CA PRO A 253 -3.84 10.52 -16.59
C PRO A 253 -3.02 9.23 -16.57
N GLU A 254 -1.69 9.32 -16.77
CA GLU A 254 -0.79 8.16 -16.82
C GLU A 254 -0.70 7.43 -15.47
N GLY A 255 -0.55 8.19 -14.38
CA GLY A 255 -0.55 7.61 -13.04
C GLY A 255 -1.90 6.99 -12.68
N GLN A 256 -3.01 7.60 -13.09
CA GLN A 256 -4.36 7.10 -12.80
C GLN A 256 -4.75 5.88 -13.65
N GLU A 257 -4.14 5.69 -14.82
CA GLU A 257 -4.24 4.45 -15.58
C GLU A 257 -3.62 3.28 -14.78
N ILE A 258 -2.41 3.47 -14.24
CA ILE A 258 -1.75 2.46 -13.37
C ILE A 258 -2.58 2.17 -12.13
N VAL A 259 -3.17 3.19 -11.50
CA VAL A 259 -4.06 3.03 -10.33
C VAL A 259 -5.25 2.14 -10.69
N THR A 260 -5.84 2.34 -11.87
CA THR A 260 -6.98 1.55 -12.36
C THR A 260 -6.58 0.09 -12.63
N ASP A 261 -5.42 -0.14 -13.25
CA ASP A 261 -4.89 -1.48 -13.55
C ASP A 261 -4.61 -2.28 -12.27
N GLU A 262 -4.28 -1.58 -11.17
CA GLU A 262 -4.09 -2.16 -9.84
C GLU A 262 -5.41 -2.40 -9.07
N LYS A 263 -6.58 -2.36 -9.73
CA LYS A 263 -7.91 -2.56 -9.13
C LYS A 263 -8.26 -1.53 -8.06
N ILE A 264 -7.77 -0.33 -8.22
CA ILE A 264 -8.06 0.82 -7.36
C ILE A 264 -8.95 1.79 -8.15
N VAL A 265 -9.97 2.33 -7.52
CA VAL A 265 -10.83 3.35 -8.14
C VAL A 265 -10.04 4.65 -8.23
N PRO A 266 -9.80 5.20 -9.44
CA PRO A 266 -9.03 6.43 -9.61
C PRO A 266 -9.76 7.65 -9.04
N VAL A 267 -9.05 8.76 -8.89
CA VAL A 267 -9.61 10.04 -8.38
C VAL A 267 -10.11 10.96 -9.48
N SER A 268 -9.76 10.71 -10.72
CA SER A 268 -10.17 11.48 -11.93
C SER A 268 -10.69 10.58 -13.03
#